data_9c150b6a61f90b18c1cf491fadd700c4
#
_entry.id   9c150b6a61f90b18c1cf491fadd700c4
#
_cell.length_a   1.000
_cell.length_b   1.000
_cell.length_c   1.000
_cell.angle_alpha   90.00
_cell.angle_beta   90.00
_cell.angle_gamma   90.00
#
_symmetry.space_group_name_H-M   'P 1'
#
loop_
_entity.id
_entity.type
_entity.pdbx_description
1 polymer ?
#
loop_
_entity_poly.entity_id
_entity_poly.type
_entity_poly.pdbx_seq_one_letter_code
_entity_poly.pdbx_strand_id
1 'polypeptide(L)'
;MTERWRTARIAEIPPAGLSAGPEYWKEWTNDEGYSARWHSVREHFGIEAFGVNACHGEAGEEVVVPHEEVSFGGQQELYAVIQGRVRFTCNGEEVELGAGELLFLEPDVQRAGTALVTPTLVLMIGGVAGKPFEPDWEPLET
;
A
#
# COMPACT_ATOMS: atom_id res chain seq x y z
N MET A 1 14.20 6.88 26.63
CA MET A 1 13.47 8.07 26.19
C MET A 1 13.07 7.92 24.73
N THR A 2 11.85 8.22 24.41
CA THR A 2 11.36 8.13 23.06
C THR A 2 11.70 9.39 22.28
N GLU A 3 12.25 9.21 21.11
CA GLU A 3 12.54 10.35 20.25
C GLU A 3 11.24 10.93 19.69
N ARG A 4 11.22 12.24 19.57
CA ARG A 4 10.04 12.96 19.09
C ARG A 4 9.93 12.92 17.57
N TRP A 5 11.00 12.57 16.88
CA TRP A 5 11.00 12.39 15.43
C TRP A 5 12.01 11.34 15.04
N ARG A 6 11.75 10.69 13.94
CA ARG A 6 12.63 9.64 13.41
C ARG A 6 12.56 9.68 11.89
N THR A 7 13.58 9.12 11.27
CA THR A 7 13.65 9.02 9.83
C THR A 7 13.82 7.56 9.42
N ALA A 8 13.48 7.27 8.16
CA ALA A 8 13.70 5.95 7.60
C ALA A 8 13.81 6.06 6.09
N ARG A 9 14.48 5.09 5.50
CA ARG A 9 14.52 4.92 4.07
C ARG A 9 13.53 3.80 3.75
N ILE A 10 12.57 4.03 2.87
CA ILE A 10 11.53 3.04 2.61
C ILE A 10 12.11 1.67 2.26
N ALA A 11 13.16 1.66 1.43
CA ALA A 11 13.76 0.40 1.02
C ALA A 11 14.31 -0.43 2.18
N GLU A 12 14.55 0.19 3.33
CA GLU A 12 15.11 -0.50 4.50
C GLU A 12 14.05 -0.87 5.53
N ILE A 13 12.80 -0.49 5.30
CA ILE A 13 11.70 -0.88 6.18
C ILE A 13 11.32 -2.32 5.87
N PRO A 14 11.28 -3.21 6.87
CA PRO A 14 10.97 -4.62 6.62
C PRO A 14 9.57 -4.79 6.02
N PRO A 15 9.32 -5.91 5.36
CA PRO A 15 7.97 -6.22 4.89
C PRO A 15 6.97 -6.23 6.04
N ALA A 16 5.70 -6.17 5.71
CA ALA A 16 4.63 -6.22 6.69
C ALA A 16 4.81 -7.39 7.64
N GLY A 17 4.32 -7.22 8.86
CA GLY A 17 4.53 -8.11 9.98
C GLY A 17 4.54 -9.60 9.64
N LEU A 18 5.09 -10.38 10.51
CA LEU A 18 5.37 -11.79 10.27
C LEU A 18 4.19 -12.58 9.76
N SER A 19 2.98 -12.21 10.17
CA SER A 19 1.78 -12.90 9.72
C SER A 19 1.35 -12.51 8.31
N ALA A 20 1.95 -11.48 7.73
CA ALA A 20 1.61 -11.01 6.39
C ALA A 20 2.55 -11.58 5.33
N GLY A 21 2.88 -12.86 5.44
CA GLY A 21 3.73 -13.53 4.46
C GLY A 21 2.96 -13.91 3.20
N PRO A 22 3.59 -14.67 2.31
CA PRO A 22 2.98 -15.04 1.03
C PRO A 22 1.58 -15.63 1.15
N GLU A 23 1.30 -16.38 2.21
CA GLU A 23 -0.02 -16.97 2.39
C GLU A 23 -1.12 -15.93 2.52
N TYR A 24 -0.83 -14.84 3.23
CA TYR A 24 -1.79 -13.75 3.40
C TYR A 24 -2.16 -13.12 2.06
N TRP A 25 -1.18 -12.95 1.17
CA TRP A 25 -1.38 -12.25 -0.08
C TRP A 25 -1.95 -13.13 -1.21
N LYS A 26 -2.02 -14.43 -1.01
CA LYS A 26 -2.51 -15.34 -2.05
C LYS A 26 -3.96 -15.09 -2.46
N GLU A 27 -4.77 -14.56 -1.57
CA GLU A 27 -6.16 -14.25 -1.90
C GLU A 27 -6.27 -13.06 -2.84
N TRP A 28 -5.23 -12.24 -2.91
CA TRP A 28 -5.29 -10.97 -3.61
C TRP A 28 -4.47 -10.97 -4.89
N THR A 29 -3.45 -11.80 -4.94
CA THR A 29 -2.56 -11.83 -6.08
C THR A 29 -1.95 -13.21 -6.22
N ASN A 30 -1.59 -13.56 -7.46
CA ASN A 30 -0.85 -14.79 -7.72
C ASN A 30 0.66 -14.59 -7.62
N ASP A 31 1.09 -13.40 -7.25
CA ASP A 31 2.51 -13.06 -7.16
C ASP A 31 3.01 -13.33 -5.76
N GLU A 32 3.68 -14.46 -5.58
CA GLU A 32 4.19 -14.86 -4.27
C GLU A 32 5.29 -13.93 -3.78
N GLY A 33 5.88 -13.13 -4.65
CA GLY A 33 6.89 -12.16 -4.26
C GLY A 33 6.33 -10.86 -3.71
N TYR A 34 5.01 -10.69 -3.75
CA TYR A 34 4.41 -9.40 -3.37
C TYR A 34 4.75 -9.02 -1.93
N SER A 35 4.67 -9.96 -1.00
CA SER A 35 4.93 -9.67 0.41
C SER A 35 6.34 -9.11 0.63
N ALA A 36 7.31 -9.53 -0.16
CA ALA A 36 8.69 -9.05 -0.03
C ALA A 36 8.85 -7.63 -0.57
N ARG A 37 7.89 -7.14 -1.36
CA ARG A 37 7.93 -5.79 -1.91
C ARG A 37 7.10 -4.80 -1.09
N TRP A 38 6.38 -5.29 -0.08
CA TRP A 38 5.55 -4.47 0.79
C TRP A 38 6.39 -3.93 1.95
N HIS A 39 6.27 -2.66 2.23
CA HIS A 39 7.00 -2.02 3.33
C HIS A 39 6.01 -1.47 4.33
N SER A 40 6.07 -2.00 5.55
CA SER A 40 5.14 -1.64 6.62
C SER A 40 5.55 -0.35 7.31
N VAL A 41 5.32 0.76 6.66
CA VAL A 41 5.71 2.07 7.17
C VAL A 41 5.01 2.37 8.49
N ARG A 42 3.70 2.09 8.54
CA ARG A 42 2.91 2.35 9.74
C ARG A 42 3.47 1.62 10.96
N GLU A 43 3.72 0.32 10.81
CA GLU A 43 4.26 -0.46 11.94
C GLU A 43 5.65 0.00 12.33
N HIS A 44 6.46 0.33 11.34
CA HIS A 44 7.84 0.74 11.60
C HIS A 44 7.91 1.95 12.53
N PHE A 45 7.03 2.93 12.31
CA PHE A 45 7.01 4.15 13.12
C PHE A 45 6.03 4.09 14.28
N GLY A 46 5.16 3.09 14.34
CA GLY A 46 4.12 3.03 15.36
C GLY A 46 3.04 4.07 15.17
N ILE A 47 2.70 4.37 13.91
CA ILE A 47 1.66 5.36 13.59
C ILE A 47 0.30 4.76 13.91
N GLU A 48 -0.49 5.45 14.72
CA GLU A 48 -1.82 4.99 15.09
C GLU A 48 -2.94 5.81 14.46
N ALA A 49 -2.62 6.98 13.92
CA ALA A 49 -3.64 7.92 13.47
C ALA A 49 -4.16 7.63 12.06
N PHE A 50 -3.39 6.95 11.24
CA PHE A 50 -3.77 6.64 9.86
C PHE A 50 -2.94 5.48 9.37
N GLY A 51 -3.42 4.86 8.27
CA GLY A 51 -2.67 3.80 7.62
C GLY A 51 -1.71 4.39 6.60
N VAL A 52 -0.48 3.89 6.56
CA VAL A 52 0.49 4.27 5.56
C VAL A 52 1.45 3.11 5.34
N ASN A 53 1.60 2.71 4.09
CA ASN A 53 2.52 1.66 3.72
C ASN A 53 3.07 1.98 2.35
N ALA A 54 4.02 1.21 1.89
CA ALA A 54 4.61 1.41 0.57
C ALA A 54 4.86 0.08 -0.10
N CYS A 55 4.87 0.09 -1.42
CA CYS A 55 5.19 -1.11 -2.18
C CYS A 55 6.10 -0.72 -3.34
N HIS A 56 7.15 -1.51 -3.54
CA HIS A 56 8.01 -1.31 -4.70
C HIS A 56 7.78 -2.44 -5.70
N GLY A 57 8.16 -2.19 -6.94
CA GLY A 57 8.07 -3.23 -7.97
C GLY A 57 8.98 -2.93 -9.13
N GLU A 58 9.27 -3.99 -9.89
CA GLU A 58 9.94 -3.87 -11.17
C GLU A 58 8.87 -3.89 -12.27
N ALA A 59 9.26 -3.45 -13.45
CA ALA A 59 8.32 -3.42 -14.58
C ALA A 59 7.56 -4.74 -14.70
N GLY A 60 6.24 -4.66 -14.77
CA GLY A 60 5.35 -5.81 -14.87
C GLY A 60 4.85 -6.36 -13.55
N GLU A 61 5.40 -5.92 -12.42
CA GLU A 61 4.96 -6.44 -11.12
C GLU A 61 3.83 -5.61 -10.54
N GLU A 62 2.96 -6.27 -9.78
CA GLU A 62 1.89 -5.56 -9.08
C GLU A 62 2.47 -4.74 -7.94
N VAL A 63 2.01 -3.50 -7.82
CA VAL A 63 2.33 -2.64 -6.68
C VAL A 63 1.08 -2.32 -5.87
N VAL A 64 -0.11 -2.55 -6.44
CA VAL A 64 -1.38 -2.50 -5.73
C VAL A 64 -2.16 -3.73 -6.15
N VAL A 65 -2.44 -4.62 -5.19
CA VAL A 65 -3.21 -5.82 -5.49
C VAL A 65 -4.66 -5.46 -5.79
N PRO A 66 -5.35 -6.23 -6.64
CA PRO A 66 -6.76 -5.96 -6.92
C PRO A 66 -7.60 -6.02 -5.65
N HIS A 67 -8.32 -4.94 -5.34
CA HIS A 67 -9.19 -4.92 -4.17
C HIS A 67 -10.07 -3.66 -4.18
N GLU A 68 -11.04 -3.64 -3.27
CA GLU A 68 -11.79 -2.46 -2.90
C GLU A 68 -11.72 -2.33 -1.38
N GLU A 69 -12.11 -1.18 -0.84
CA GLU A 69 -11.91 -0.93 0.58
C GLU A 69 -13.17 -1.06 1.42
N VAL A 70 -14.33 -1.23 0.82
CA VAL A 70 -15.56 -1.42 1.59
C VAL A 70 -15.44 -2.67 2.47
N SER A 71 -14.83 -3.73 1.94
CA SER A 71 -14.61 -4.98 2.69
C SER A 71 -13.58 -4.84 3.79
N PHE A 72 -12.84 -3.73 3.82
CA PHE A 72 -11.76 -3.50 4.78
C PHE A 72 -12.02 -2.28 5.65
N GLY A 73 -13.28 -2.03 5.98
CA GLY A 73 -13.62 -0.96 6.90
C GLY A 73 -14.02 0.35 6.25
N GLY A 74 -13.96 0.44 4.93
CA GLY A 74 -14.42 1.64 4.23
C GLY A 74 -13.42 2.77 4.20
N GLN A 75 -12.15 2.47 4.03
CA GLN A 75 -11.11 3.49 4.00
C GLN A 75 -11.12 4.27 2.68
N GLN A 76 -10.96 5.58 2.79
CA GLN A 76 -10.51 6.38 1.66
C GLN A 76 -9.01 6.20 1.54
N GLU A 77 -8.50 6.17 0.31
CA GLU A 77 -7.06 5.98 0.10
C GLU A 77 -6.49 7.02 -0.84
N LEU A 78 -5.24 7.36 -0.58
CA LEU A 78 -4.45 8.21 -1.44
C LEU A 78 -3.18 7.45 -1.79
N TYR A 79 -2.95 7.26 -3.09
CA TYR A 79 -1.71 6.67 -3.56
C TYR A 79 -0.82 7.76 -4.15
N ALA A 80 0.45 7.74 -3.78
CA ALA A 80 1.43 8.68 -4.32
C ALA A 80 2.52 7.87 -5.04
N VAL A 81 2.71 8.13 -6.32
CA VAL A 81 3.82 7.52 -7.03
C VAL A 81 5.07 8.31 -6.67
N ILE A 82 5.97 7.67 -5.92
CA ILE A 82 7.20 8.31 -5.45
C ILE A 82 8.30 8.19 -6.50
N GLN A 83 8.32 7.07 -7.21
CA GLN A 83 9.34 6.80 -8.22
C GLN A 83 8.75 5.90 -9.29
N GLY A 84 9.16 6.09 -10.54
CA GLY A 84 8.73 5.24 -11.64
C GLY A 84 7.37 5.61 -12.21
N ARG A 85 6.67 4.62 -12.74
CA ARG A 85 5.35 4.80 -13.35
C ARG A 85 4.47 3.61 -13.05
N VAL A 86 3.18 3.88 -12.87
CA VAL A 86 2.19 2.84 -12.55
C VAL A 86 1.01 2.97 -13.50
N ARG A 87 0.51 1.83 -13.98
CA ARG A 87 -0.80 1.78 -14.63
C ARG A 87 -1.79 1.30 -13.58
N PHE A 88 -2.68 2.19 -13.19
CA PHE A 88 -3.78 1.84 -12.29
C PHE A 88 -5.02 1.49 -13.09
N THR A 89 -5.82 0.57 -12.56
CA THR A 89 -7.18 0.36 -13.06
C THR A 89 -8.13 0.73 -11.94
N CYS A 90 -9.15 1.54 -12.28
CA CYS A 90 -10.14 2.03 -11.32
C CYS A 90 -11.50 1.75 -11.92
N ASN A 91 -12.22 0.75 -11.36
CA ASN A 91 -13.49 0.28 -11.92
C ASN A 91 -13.36 -0.06 -13.40
N GLY A 92 -12.22 -0.66 -13.77
CA GLY A 92 -11.97 -1.08 -15.15
C GLY A 92 -11.37 -0.02 -16.06
N GLU A 93 -11.28 1.22 -15.61
CA GLU A 93 -10.66 2.27 -16.41
C GLU A 93 -9.19 2.39 -16.07
N GLU A 94 -8.35 2.58 -17.08
CA GLU A 94 -6.91 2.68 -16.89
C GLU A 94 -6.47 4.14 -16.77
N VAL A 95 -5.55 4.37 -15.85
CA VAL A 95 -4.87 5.67 -15.73
C VAL A 95 -3.40 5.42 -15.42
N GLU A 96 -2.51 6.09 -16.15
CA GLU A 96 -1.07 5.96 -15.91
C GLU A 96 -0.58 7.20 -15.18
N LEU A 97 0.15 6.96 -14.09
CA LEU A 97 0.71 8.04 -13.28
C LEU A 97 2.20 7.82 -13.09
N GLY A 98 2.94 8.92 -13.06
CA GLY A 98 4.38 8.90 -12.83
C GLY A 98 4.72 9.57 -11.51
N ALA A 99 6.03 9.66 -11.24
CA ALA A 99 6.53 10.20 -9.98
C ALA A 99 5.97 11.61 -9.74
N GLY A 100 5.49 11.83 -8.53
CA GLY A 100 4.91 13.11 -8.14
C GLY A 100 3.42 13.23 -8.39
N GLU A 101 2.79 12.21 -8.99
CA GLU A 101 1.35 12.22 -9.25
C GLU A 101 0.61 11.40 -8.23
N LEU A 102 -0.62 11.79 -7.95
CA LEU A 102 -1.45 11.22 -6.89
C LEU A 102 -2.73 10.63 -7.44
N LEU A 103 -3.21 9.58 -6.79
CA LEU A 103 -4.50 8.98 -7.10
C LEU A 103 -5.32 8.89 -5.82
N PHE A 104 -6.50 9.52 -5.81
CA PHE A 104 -7.41 9.42 -4.69
C PHE A 104 -8.53 8.43 -5.03
N LEU A 105 -8.93 7.63 -4.04
CA LEU A 105 -9.92 6.58 -4.24
C LEU A 105 -10.93 6.55 -3.11
N GLU A 106 -12.21 6.60 -3.47
CA GLU A 106 -13.26 6.31 -2.51
C GLU A 106 -13.27 4.79 -2.24
N PRO A 107 -13.83 4.37 -1.09
CA PRO A 107 -13.74 2.96 -0.70
C PRO A 107 -14.33 1.97 -1.69
N ASP A 108 -15.37 2.35 -2.43
CA ASP A 108 -16.07 1.41 -3.32
C ASP A 108 -15.45 1.27 -4.70
N VAL A 109 -14.35 1.96 -4.96
CA VAL A 109 -13.66 1.82 -6.25
C VAL A 109 -12.81 0.56 -6.24
N GLN A 110 -13.06 -0.32 -7.20
CA GLN A 110 -12.22 -1.50 -7.42
C GLN A 110 -10.93 -1.03 -8.08
N ARG A 111 -9.79 -1.32 -7.47
CA ARG A 111 -8.50 -0.81 -7.93
C ARG A 111 -7.44 -1.89 -8.04
N ALA A 112 -6.46 -1.64 -8.88
CA ALA A 112 -5.24 -2.42 -8.98
C ALA A 112 -4.17 -1.54 -9.61
N GLY A 113 -2.91 -1.91 -9.46
CA GLY A 113 -1.81 -1.14 -10.04
C GLY A 113 -0.65 -2.03 -10.42
N THR A 114 -0.10 -1.81 -11.60
CA THR A 114 1.05 -2.54 -12.12
C THR A 114 2.17 -1.56 -12.44
N ALA A 115 3.37 -1.87 -11.96
CA ALA A 115 4.56 -1.07 -12.28
C ALA A 115 4.87 -1.18 -13.76
N LEU A 116 5.20 -0.05 -14.37
CA LEU A 116 5.52 0.00 -15.81
C LEU A 116 7.01 0.11 -16.07
N VAL A 117 7.78 0.54 -15.10
CA VAL A 117 9.22 0.71 -15.21
C VAL A 117 9.91 0.19 -13.97
N THR A 118 11.22 0.03 -14.03
CA THR A 118 12.06 -0.41 -12.92
C THR A 118 13.00 0.71 -12.53
N PRO A 119 13.07 1.14 -11.27
CA PRO A 119 12.22 0.75 -10.16
C PRO A 119 10.96 1.61 -10.09
N THR A 120 9.94 1.09 -9.44
CA THR A 120 8.72 1.83 -9.16
C THR A 120 8.42 1.73 -7.67
N LEU A 121 7.97 2.85 -7.09
CA LEU A 121 7.65 2.91 -5.65
C LEU A 121 6.39 3.71 -5.46
N VAL A 122 5.43 3.13 -4.74
CA VAL A 122 4.14 3.75 -4.45
C VAL A 122 3.97 3.84 -2.94
N LEU A 123 3.55 5.00 -2.47
CA LEU A 123 3.17 5.21 -1.07
C LEU A 123 1.64 5.20 -1.00
N MET A 124 1.09 4.49 -0.02
CA MET A 124 -0.34 4.33 0.14
C MET A 124 -0.76 4.84 1.52
N ILE A 125 -1.73 5.75 1.54
CA ILE A 125 -2.22 6.35 2.77
C ILE A 125 -3.72 6.14 2.84
N GLY A 126 -4.23 5.73 4.00
CA GLY A 126 -5.66 5.48 4.12
C GLY A 126 -6.20 5.72 5.51
N GLY A 127 -7.50 5.91 5.57
CA GLY A 127 -8.22 6.07 6.81
C GLY A 127 -9.71 6.17 6.57
N VAL A 128 -10.48 5.95 7.63
CA VAL A 128 -11.95 6.00 7.55
C VAL A 128 -12.41 7.36 8.01
N ALA A 129 -13.21 8.01 7.17
CA ALA A 129 -13.70 9.34 7.47
C ALA A 129 -14.49 9.35 8.79
N GLY A 130 -14.13 10.29 9.67
CA GLY A 130 -14.85 10.50 10.91
C GLY A 130 -14.66 9.44 11.99
N LYS A 131 -13.72 8.53 11.81
CA LYS A 131 -13.47 7.47 12.78
C LYS A 131 -11.99 7.36 13.12
N PRO A 132 -11.65 6.88 14.31
CA PRO A 132 -10.27 6.53 14.60
C PRO A 132 -9.80 5.45 13.62
N PHE A 133 -8.55 5.49 13.27
CA PHE A 133 -7.99 4.49 12.38
C PHE A 133 -7.93 3.12 13.07
N GLU A 134 -8.50 2.11 12.44
CA GLU A 134 -8.50 0.73 12.94
C GLU A 134 -8.23 -0.19 11.74
N PRO A 135 -6.97 -0.62 11.57
CA PRO A 135 -6.65 -1.48 10.44
C PRO A 135 -7.13 -2.91 10.71
N ASP A 136 -8.15 -3.34 9.99
CA ASP A 136 -8.64 -4.71 10.12
C ASP A 136 -8.12 -5.60 8.98
N TRP A 137 -7.33 -5.04 8.08
CA TRP A 137 -6.73 -5.76 6.98
C TRP A 137 -5.26 -6.12 7.24
N GLU A 138 -4.66 -5.48 8.23
CA GLU A 138 -3.28 -5.82 8.61
C GLU A 138 -3.29 -6.94 9.63
N PRO A 139 -2.37 -7.89 9.50
CA PRO A 139 -2.24 -8.91 10.52
C PRO A 139 -1.90 -8.28 11.86
N LEU A 140 -2.55 -8.74 12.91
CA LEU A 140 -2.26 -8.24 14.25
C LEU A 140 -0.98 -8.89 14.76
N GLU A 141 -0.16 -8.10 15.41
CA GLU A 141 1.02 -8.62 16.07
C GLU A 141 0.61 -9.39 17.29
N THR A 142 1.18 -10.52 17.50
CA THR A 142 0.88 -11.36 18.65
C THR A 142 2.11 -11.64 19.46
#